data_8b998ee2d07917c77dbe68ff39105747
#
_entry.id   8b998ee2d07917c77dbe68ff39105747
#
_cell.length_a   1.000
_cell.length_b   1.000
_cell.length_c   1.000
_cell.angle_alpha   90.00
_cell.angle_beta   90.00
_cell.angle_gamma   90.00
#
_symmetry.space_group_name_H-M   'P 1'
#
loop_
_entity.id
_entity.type
_entity.pdbx_description
1 polymer ?
#
loop_
_entity_poly.entity_id
_entity_poly.type
_entity_poly.pdbx_seq_one_letter_code
_entity_poly.pdbx_strand_id
1 'polypeptide(L)' 'ETVDYGLLAFEWVDANLQNLNAQCNEVIAQGKDTFRIFASQLPHGDSWPLICKELLRNGFASAEPLADGIQVQIKIK' A
#
# COMPACT_ATOMS: atom_id res chain seq x y z
N GLU A 1 -22.78 -10.63 10.46
CA GLU A 1 -21.38 -11.01 10.41
C GLU A 1 -20.49 -9.79 10.42
N THR A 2 -19.41 -9.90 11.14
CA THR A 2 -18.42 -8.83 11.20
C THR A 2 -17.34 -9.08 10.16
N VAL A 3 -17.02 -8.04 9.39
CA VAL A 3 -15.91 -8.11 8.44
C VAL A 3 -14.60 -7.85 9.19
N ASP A 4 -13.64 -8.74 9.03
CA ASP A 4 -12.31 -8.54 9.61
C ASP A 4 -11.46 -7.73 8.64
N TYR A 5 -11.46 -6.43 8.82
CA TYR A 5 -10.71 -5.52 7.94
C TYR A 5 -9.20 -5.72 8.08
N GLY A 6 -8.74 -6.18 9.24
CA GLY A 6 -7.32 -6.49 9.41
C GLY A 6 -6.88 -7.65 8.55
N LEU A 7 -7.68 -8.72 8.52
CA LEU A 7 -7.41 -9.86 7.65
C LEU A 7 -7.53 -9.48 6.18
N LEU A 8 -8.54 -8.68 5.85
CA LEU A 8 -8.72 -8.20 4.48
C LEU A 8 -7.51 -7.40 4.00
N ALA A 9 -7.00 -6.53 4.85
CA ALA A 9 -5.83 -5.73 4.54
C ALA A 9 -4.59 -6.60 4.34
N PHE A 10 -4.40 -7.57 5.22
CA PHE A 10 -3.27 -8.50 5.13
C PHE A 10 -3.32 -9.29 3.82
N GLU A 11 -4.47 -9.85 3.50
CA GLU A 11 -4.65 -10.64 2.28
C GLU A 11 -4.44 -9.79 1.03
N TRP A 12 -4.95 -8.56 1.04
CA TRP A 12 -4.79 -7.67 -0.11
C TRP A 12 -3.32 -7.34 -0.35
N VAL A 13 -2.59 -6.99 0.72
CA VAL A 13 -1.18 -6.66 0.60
C VAL A 13 -0.38 -7.88 0.12
N ASP A 14 -0.65 -9.04 0.69
CA ASP A 14 0.02 -10.28 0.31
C ASP A 14 -0.21 -10.60 -1.17
N ALA A 15 -1.46 -10.48 -1.63
CA ALA A 15 -1.82 -10.78 -3.00
C ALA A 15 -1.22 -9.78 -4.00
N ASN A 16 -0.98 -8.54 -3.57
CA ASN A 16 -0.50 -7.48 -4.45
C ASN A 16 0.97 -7.13 -4.24
N LEU A 17 1.67 -7.88 -3.39
CA LEU A 17 3.03 -7.54 -3.00
C LEU A 17 3.97 -7.50 -4.20
N GLN A 18 3.85 -8.42 -5.15
CA GLN A 18 4.66 -8.42 -6.36
C GLN A 18 4.42 -7.17 -7.19
N ASN A 19 3.17 -6.77 -7.34
CA ASN A 19 2.82 -5.55 -8.09
C ASN A 19 3.35 -4.31 -7.39
N LEU A 20 3.28 -4.29 -6.06
CA LEU A 20 3.81 -3.18 -5.28
C LEU A 20 5.32 -3.08 -5.44
N ASN A 21 6.03 -4.20 -5.38
CA ASN A 21 7.48 -4.22 -5.57
C ASN A 21 7.87 -3.79 -6.98
N ALA A 22 7.12 -4.22 -8.00
CA ALA A 22 7.37 -3.80 -9.37
C ALA A 22 7.18 -2.29 -9.52
N GLN A 23 6.15 -1.75 -8.88
CA GLN A 23 5.87 -0.32 -8.89
C GLN A 23 6.98 0.46 -8.18
N CYS A 24 7.48 -0.07 -7.06
CA CYS A 24 8.62 0.52 -6.36
C CYS A 24 9.84 0.62 -7.27
N ASN A 25 10.18 -0.47 -7.95
CA ASN A 25 11.33 -0.49 -8.85
C ASN A 25 11.18 0.52 -9.98
N GLU A 26 9.98 0.63 -10.53
CA GLU A 26 9.70 1.57 -11.61
C GLU A 26 9.86 3.01 -11.14
N VAL A 27 9.34 3.34 -9.96
CA VAL A 27 9.42 4.69 -9.40
C VAL A 27 10.86 5.05 -9.08
N ILE A 28 11.62 4.12 -8.52
CA ILE A 28 13.03 4.33 -8.22
C ILE A 28 13.82 4.59 -9.52
N ALA A 29 13.52 3.84 -10.57
CA ALA A 29 14.15 4.04 -11.87
C ALA A 29 13.87 5.43 -12.44
N GLN A 30 12.73 6.02 -12.07
CA GLN A 30 12.37 7.38 -12.47
C GLN A 30 12.96 8.46 -11.56
N GLY A 31 13.73 8.07 -10.55
CA GLY A 31 14.33 9.01 -9.59
C GLY A 31 13.38 9.49 -8.51
N LYS A 32 12.29 8.76 -8.29
CA LYS A 32 11.28 9.10 -7.28
C LYS A 32 11.33 8.11 -6.13
N ASP A 33 10.74 8.49 -5.01
CA ASP A 33 10.68 7.65 -3.82
C ASP A 33 9.26 7.49 -3.28
N THR A 34 8.26 7.95 -4.03
CA THR A 34 6.87 7.83 -3.63
C THR A 34 6.02 7.36 -4.80
N PHE A 35 4.95 6.65 -4.48
CA PHE A 35 3.95 6.29 -5.47
C PHE A 35 2.58 6.26 -4.81
N ARG A 36 1.53 6.21 -5.61
CA ARG A 36 0.16 6.21 -5.11
C ARG A 36 -0.59 4.98 -5.59
N ILE A 37 -1.32 4.35 -4.66
CA ILE A 37 -2.24 3.27 -4.97
C ILE A 37 -3.62 3.90 -5.09
N PHE A 38 -4.25 3.79 -6.28
CA PHE A 38 -5.54 4.42 -6.52
C PHE A 38 -6.67 3.66 -5.83
N ALA A 39 -7.73 4.39 -5.45
CA ALA A 39 -8.88 3.80 -4.78
C ALA A 39 -9.50 2.65 -5.56
N SER A 40 -9.46 2.72 -6.89
CA SER A 40 -10.01 1.67 -7.75
C SER A 40 -9.29 0.32 -7.58
N GLN A 41 -8.07 0.34 -7.05
CA GLN A 41 -7.27 -0.87 -6.81
C GLN A 41 -7.37 -1.35 -5.37
N LEU A 42 -7.98 -0.56 -4.50
CA LEU A 42 -8.04 -0.84 -3.07
C LEU A 42 -9.37 -1.48 -2.70
N PRO A 43 -9.38 -2.28 -1.60
CA PRO A 43 -10.63 -2.83 -1.09
C PRO A 43 -11.43 -1.76 -0.34
N HIS A 44 -12.34 -2.17 0.53
CA HIS A 44 -13.21 -1.27 1.27
C HIS A 44 -12.42 -0.19 2.01
N GLY A 45 -12.93 1.04 2.02
CA GLY A 45 -12.24 2.20 2.60
C GLY A 45 -11.83 2.04 4.05
N ASP A 46 -12.61 1.30 4.84
CA ASP A 46 -12.30 1.08 6.25
C ASP A 46 -11.03 0.24 6.46
N SER A 47 -10.59 -0.50 5.43
CA SER A 47 -9.37 -1.30 5.51
C SER A 47 -8.11 -0.49 5.18
N TRP A 48 -8.23 0.71 4.62
CA TRP A 48 -7.07 1.50 4.18
C TRP A 48 -6.05 1.79 5.28
N PRO A 49 -6.47 2.25 6.48
CA PRO A 49 -5.48 2.45 7.56
C PRO A 49 -4.74 1.17 7.93
N LEU A 50 -5.42 0.04 7.86
CA LEU A 50 -4.82 -1.26 8.16
C LEU A 50 -3.87 -1.69 7.05
N ILE A 51 -4.21 -1.39 5.79
CA ILE A 51 -3.31 -1.62 4.65
C ILE A 51 -2.03 -0.81 4.84
N CYS A 52 -2.14 0.45 5.27
CA CYS A 52 -0.98 1.28 5.55
C CYS A 52 -0.06 0.64 6.58
N LYS A 53 -0.62 0.08 7.65
CA LYS A 53 0.15 -0.61 8.67
C LYS A 53 0.87 -1.84 8.11
N GLU A 54 0.18 -2.61 7.28
CA GLU A 54 0.78 -3.79 6.66
C GLU A 54 1.92 -3.41 5.71
N LEU A 55 1.77 -2.31 4.98
CA LEU A 55 2.82 -1.81 4.11
C LEU A 55 4.06 -1.44 4.90
N LEU A 56 3.88 -0.78 6.05
CA LEU A 56 4.99 -0.43 6.93
C LEU A 56 5.72 -1.69 7.43
N ARG A 57 4.97 -2.75 7.71
CA ARG A 57 5.55 -4.02 8.13
C ARG A 57 6.38 -4.68 7.03
N ASN A 58 6.06 -4.40 5.78
CA ASN A 58 6.76 -4.95 4.63
C ASN A 58 7.95 -4.11 4.19
N GLY A 59 8.32 -3.10 4.95
CA GLY A 59 9.55 -2.35 4.72
C GLY A 59 9.39 -1.02 4.01
N PHE A 60 8.17 -0.57 3.75
CA PHE A 60 7.95 0.76 3.21
C PHE A 60 8.19 1.81 4.30
N ALA A 61 8.70 2.97 3.91
CA ALA A 61 9.04 4.01 4.87
C ALA A 61 7.80 4.67 5.46
N SER A 62 6.75 4.86 4.64
CA SER A 62 5.54 5.53 5.06
C SER A 62 4.39 5.14 4.16
N ALA A 63 3.19 5.15 4.70
CA ALA A 63 1.97 4.95 3.93
C ALA A 63 0.86 5.77 4.58
N GLU A 64 0.14 6.55 3.78
CA GLU A 64 -0.88 7.46 4.28
C GLU A 64 -2.14 7.37 3.43
N PRO A 65 -3.31 7.18 4.06
CA PRO A 65 -4.56 7.16 3.32
C PRO A 65 -4.95 8.56 2.87
N LEU A 66 -5.34 8.67 1.61
CA LEU A 66 -5.80 9.92 1.01
C LEU A 66 -7.24 9.74 0.53
N ALA A 67 -7.87 10.84 0.07
CA ALA A 67 -9.24 10.79 -0.40
C ALA A 67 -9.41 9.88 -1.62
N ASP A 68 -8.39 9.79 -2.47
CA ASP A 68 -8.44 9.04 -3.73
C ASP A 68 -7.56 7.80 -3.74
N GLY A 69 -6.97 7.42 -2.60
CA GLY A 69 -6.13 6.25 -2.53
C GLY A 69 -5.19 6.28 -1.34
N ILE A 70 -4.05 5.61 -1.49
CA ILE A 70 -3.00 5.56 -0.47
C ILE A 70 -1.70 6.05 -1.10
N GLN A 71 -1.04 6.98 -0.45
CA GLN A 71 0.29 7.43 -0.84
C GLN A 71 1.33 6.63 -0.07
N VAL A 72 2.26 6.02 -0.79
CA VAL A 72 3.30 5.16 -0.20
C VAL A 72 4.65 5.80 -0.46
N GLN A 73 5.47 5.87 0.59
CA GLN A 73 6.86 6.32 0.49
C GLN A 73 7.77 5.11 0.61
N ILE A 74 8.73 5.01 -0.31
CA ILE A 74 9.68 3.92 -0.36
C ILE A 74 10.89 4.28 0.48
N LYS A 75 11.41 3.29 1.23
CA LYS A 75 12.60 3.47 2.03
C LYS A 75 13.82 3.23 1.14
N ILE A 76 14.51 4.30 0.78
CA ILE A 76 15.73 4.24 -0.02
C ILE A 76 16.93 4.36 0.92
N LYS A 77 17.86 3.47 0.77
CA LYS A 77 19.11 3.53 1.53
C LYS A 77 20.12 4.44 0.84
#